data_87a7ffb4c5bbd14834ffed634e3035a2
#
_entry.id   87a7ffb4c5bbd14834ffed634e3035a2
#
_cell.length_a   1.000
_cell.length_b   1.000
_cell.length_c   1.000
_cell.angle_alpha   90.00
_cell.angle_beta   90.00
_cell.angle_gamma   90.00
#
_symmetry.space_group_name_H-M   'P 1'
#
loop_
_entity.id
_entity.type
_entity.pdbx_description
1 polymer ?
#
loop_
_entity_poly.entity_id
_entity_poly.type
_entity_poly.pdbx_seq_one_letter_code
_entity_poly.pdbx_strand_id
1 'polypeptide(L)'
;MLQIKKIFIYSIIIIHILIISSCNKDFLNVPVQGGESTVTDPALAQKLVTGVYNSLLQGDAFGNGDVHGFAFVSATDIISDDADKGSYASDQASTAGQFDEFTLTPTNEFALTLWTGHYNSIGAANIALQSLSNAAIDTATRNELIAEVRFLRGYLYFNLVRMYGAVPLVLKVPQSVSEAFNDSVFKTRSPIAAVYDSIEVDLQYAINHLLLKNTGHATKGAAEAMLAKVYMYQQQWQKVFDLTNTVIQSGIYQLVPDYFSIFRQKGNNNAESIFEIETGSFNNGNLGVANYTVSQGPRVGGLGGWNDLGWGFCNPSINLINSYEPGDLRKAATIIFVDNSGTHKGTVLWDGFRLPSSDSVQNLYYNYKAYTSSTNESFVNPDDKDRPQNIKILRYADILLMNAEAAAQPGVNQLGQAITDVNLIRQRAGLLPKAVVTISDVWQERHVELALEHDRFWDLVRQGNAAKVMQAAGKNFVSGKNELLPIPTTQIQLSGGKLTQNPNY
;
A
#
# COMPACT_ATOMS: atom_id res chain seq x y z
N MET A 1 35.93 0.23 -74.27
CA MET A 1 34.48 0.12 -74.08
C MET A 1 33.99 -1.26 -73.60
N LEU A 2 34.60 -2.35 -74.03
CA LEU A 2 34.15 -3.72 -73.60
C LEU A 2 34.55 -4.09 -72.18
N GLN A 3 35.66 -3.60 -71.64
CA GLN A 3 36.09 -3.91 -70.27
C GLN A 3 35.22 -3.20 -69.18
N ILE A 4 34.77 -2.00 -69.46
CA ILE A 4 33.92 -1.24 -68.53
C ILE A 4 32.52 -1.89 -68.39
N LYS A 5 32.00 -2.45 -69.50
CA LYS A 5 30.70 -3.18 -69.45
C LYS A 5 30.79 -4.48 -68.65
N LYS A 6 31.95 -5.18 -68.67
CA LYS A 6 32.16 -6.40 -67.88
C LYS A 6 32.24 -6.10 -66.37
N ILE A 7 32.94 -5.02 -65.99
CA ILE A 7 33.02 -4.59 -64.59
C ILE A 7 31.64 -4.21 -64.06
N PHE A 8 30.82 -3.52 -64.83
CA PHE A 8 29.47 -3.12 -64.44
C PHE A 8 28.52 -4.34 -64.27
N ILE A 9 28.64 -5.34 -65.13
CA ILE A 9 27.87 -6.59 -65.05
C ILE A 9 28.28 -7.40 -63.82
N TYR A 10 29.55 -7.52 -63.48
CA TYR A 10 30.02 -8.22 -62.28
C TYR A 10 29.66 -7.48 -61.02
N SER A 11 29.67 -6.15 -61.00
CA SER A 11 29.19 -5.37 -59.86
C SER A 11 27.67 -5.54 -59.58
N ILE A 12 26.85 -5.61 -60.63
CA ILE A 12 25.41 -5.86 -60.50
C ILE A 12 25.12 -7.28 -60.00
N ILE A 13 25.88 -8.29 -60.43
CA ILE A 13 25.77 -9.68 -60.01
C ILE A 13 26.17 -9.81 -58.53
N ILE A 14 27.26 -9.15 -58.10
CA ILE A 14 27.71 -9.16 -56.71
C ILE A 14 26.68 -8.47 -55.80
N ILE A 15 26.09 -7.36 -56.22
CA ILE A 15 25.01 -6.68 -55.47
C ILE A 15 23.78 -7.57 -55.38
N HIS A 16 23.39 -8.30 -56.40
CA HIS A 16 22.27 -9.23 -56.37
C HIS A 16 22.53 -10.44 -55.44
N ILE A 17 23.75 -10.95 -55.39
CA ILE A 17 24.12 -12.05 -54.48
C ILE A 17 24.11 -11.59 -53.02
N LEU A 18 24.49 -10.35 -52.73
CA LEU A 18 24.43 -9.78 -51.37
C LEU A 18 23.00 -9.52 -50.88
N ILE A 19 22.04 -9.31 -51.77
CA ILE A 19 20.64 -9.09 -51.42
C ILE A 19 19.91 -10.43 -51.10
N ILE A 20 20.38 -11.55 -51.69
CA ILE A 20 19.77 -12.86 -51.48
C ILE A 20 20.23 -13.52 -50.16
N SER A 21 21.37 -13.12 -49.58
CA SER A 21 21.89 -13.65 -48.32
C SER A 21 21.33 -12.90 -47.07
N SER A 22 20.49 -11.90 -47.27
CA SER A 22 19.94 -11.06 -46.15
C SER A 22 18.61 -11.55 -45.56
N CYS A 23 18.00 -12.60 -46.09
CA CYS A 23 16.83 -13.21 -45.48
C CYS A 23 17.24 -14.44 -44.68
N ASN A 24 17.82 -14.24 -43.53
CA ASN A 24 17.89 -15.28 -42.52
C ASN A 24 16.48 -15.50 -41.97
N LYS A 25 15.92 -16.71 -42.14
CA LYS A 25 14.58 -17.07 -41.62
C LYS A 25 14.48 -16.89 -40.10
N ASP A 26 15.62 -16.85 -39.40
CA ASP A 26 15.69 -16.62 -37.97
C ASP A 26 15.34 -15.18 -37.57
N PHE A 27 15.43 -14.20 -38.51
CA PHE A 27 14.95 -12.84 -38.27
C PHE A 27 13.43 -12.75 -38.16
N LEU A 28 12.70 -13.68 -38.78
CA LEU A 28 11.23 -13.79 -38.69
C LEU A 28 10.78 -14.73 -37.57
N ASN A 29 11.68 -15.50 -36.99
CA ASN A 29 11.48 -16.26 -35.77
C ASN A 29 11.80 -15.41 -34.52
N VAL A 30 11.27 -14.21 -34.45
CA VAL A 30 11.20 -13.52 -33.20
C VAL A 30 10.26 -14.37 -32.32
N PRO A 31 10.75 -14.99 -31.23
CA PRO A 31 9.84 -15.65 -30.28
C PRO A 31 8.78 -14.62 -29.94
N VAL A 32 7.53 -15.01 -30.02
CA VAL A 32 6.43 -14.15 -29.58
C VAL A 32 6.80 -13.67 -28.17
N GLN A 33 7.00 -12.38 -27.99
CA GLN A 33 7.24 -11.83 -26.67
C GLN A 33 6.01 -12.21 -25.83
N GLY A 34 6.21 -13.13 -24.85
CA GLY A 34 5.13 -13.78 -24.13
C GLY A 34 4.79 -15.18 -24.64
N GLY A 35 5.50 -15.73 -25.62
CA GLY A 35 5.43 -17.17 -25.98
C GLY A 35 5.97 -18.01 -24.84
N GLU A 36 5.18 -18.97 -24.37
CA GLU A 36 5.45 -19.87 -23.23
C GLU A 36 6.76 -20.64 -23.42
N SER A 37 7.89 -20.04 -23.05
CA SER A 37 9.03 -20.84 -22.67
C SER A 37 8.75 -21.33 -21.24
N THR A 38 8.57 -22.63 -21.07
CA THR A 38 8.44 -23.25 -19.73
C THR A 38 9.59 -22.77 -18.86
N VAL A 39 9.26 -22.16 -17.73
CA VAL A 39 10.27 -21.69 -16.76
C VAL A 39 10.93 -22.94 -16.14
N THR A 40 12.20 -23.14 -16.43
CA THR A 40 12.99 -24.29 -15.93
C THR A 40 14.06 -23.86 -14.92
N ASP A 41 14.35 -22.56 -14.85
CA ASP A 41 15.32 -21.98 -13.94
C ASP A 41 14.63 -21.41 -12.70
N PRO A 42 14.93 -21.91 -11.48
CA PRO A 42 14.40 -21.35 -10.24
C PRO A 42 14.71 -19.86 -10.05
N ALA A 43 15.88 -19.39 -10.53
CA ALA A 43 16.25 -17.98 -10.44
C ALA A 43 15.37 -17.10 -11.35
N LEU A 44 14.96 -17.60 -12.51
CA LEU A 44 13.99 -16.92 -13.36
C LEU A 44 12.60 -16.91 -12.73
N ALA A 45 12.18 -18.02 -12.13
CA ALA A 45 10.92 -18.09 -11.36
C ALA A 45 10.88 -17.06 -10.23
N GLN A 46 11.98 -16.93 -9.47
CA GLN A 46 12.10 -15.92 -8.41
C GLN A 46 12.02 -14.48 -8.95
N LYS A 47 12.60 -14.21 -10.11
CA LYS A 47 12.52 -12.88 -10.75
C LYS A 47 11.10 -12.51 -11.14
N LEU A 48 10.26 -13.48 -11.53
CA LEU A 48 8.84 -13.22 -11.80
C LEU A 48 8.12 -12.74 -10.54
N VAL A 49 8.36 -13.39 -9.40
CA VAL A 49 7.81 -12.99 -8.11
C VAL A 49 8.33 -11.61 -7.69
N THR A 50 9.63 -11.38 -7.79
CA THR A 50 10.24 -10.07 -7.53
C THR A 50 9.60 -8.98 -8.39
N GLY A 51 9.25 -9.29 -9.65
CA GLY A 51 8.54 -8.37 -10.53
C GLY A 51 7.17 -7.96 -9.99
N VAL A 52 6.46 -8.87 -9.30
CA VAL A 52 5.17 -8.55 -8.65
C VAL A 52 5.38 -7.66 -7.42
N TYR A 53 6.37 -7.95 -6.56
CA TYR A 53 6.73 -7.05 -5.46
C TYR A 53 7.09 -5.67 -5.98
N ASN A 54 7.92 -5.57 -7.03
CA ASN A 54 8.30 -4.29 -7.62
C ASN A 54 7.10 -3.53 -8.19
N SER A 55 6.06 -4.21 -8.66
CA SER A 55 4.86 -3.55 -9.14
C SER A 55 4.11 -2.79 -8.04
N LEU A 56 4.27 -3.17 -6.77
CA LEU A 56 3.71 -2.46 -5.62
C LEU A 56 4.40 -1.11 -5.37
N LEU A 57 5.61 -0.93 -5.87
CA LEU A 57 6.42 0.27 -5.75
C LEU A 57 6.19 1.24 -6.92
N GLN A 58 5.56 0.74 -7.99
CA GLN A 58 5.19 1.58 -9.12
C GLN A 58 4.17 2.61 -8.68
N GLY A 59 4.40 3.81 -9.07
CA GLY A 59 3.50 4.91 -8.82
C GLY A 59 4.23 6.20 -9.07
N ASP A 60 3.66 6.95 -9.98
CA ASP A 60 3.94 8.35 -10.15
C ASP A 60 2.74 9.08 -9.57
N ALA A 61 2.95 9.99 -8.65
CA ALA A 61 1.87 10.81 -8.08
C ALA A 61 1.03 11.50 -9.17
N PHE A 62 1.48 11.47 -10.42
CA PHE A 62 0.96 12.26 -11.52
C PHE A 62 0.62 11.50 -12.81
N GLY A 63 0.47 10.15 -12.81
CA GLY A 63 0.06 9.64 -14.07
C GLY A 63 -0.13 8.15 -14.34
N ASN A 64 0.73 7.25 -13.93
CA ASN A 64 0.74 5.90 -14.54
C ASN A 64 0.25 4.76 -13.65
N GLY A 65 -0.29 5.06 -12.51
CA GLY A 65 -0.73 4.09 -11.52
C GLY A 65 0.03 4.24 -10.20
N ASP A 66 -0.70 4.14 -9.10
CA ASP A 66 -0.17 4.25 -7.75
C ASP A 66 -0.75 3.10 -6.91
N VAL A 67 0.10 2.46 -6.12
CA VAL A 67 -0.33 1.45 -5.16
C VAL A 67 -0.05 1.90 -3.73
N HIS A 68 1.12 2.52 -3.47
CA HIS A 68 1.54 2.93 -2.14
C HIS A 68 2.17 4.34 -2.09
N GLY A 69 2.01 5.15 -3.14
CA GLY A 69 2.53 6.51 -3.17
C GLY A 69 1.56 7.54 -2.59
N PHE A 70 1.59 8.75 -3.13
CA PHE A 70 0.81 9.87 -2.60
C PHE A 70 -0.71 9.72 -2.77
N ALA A 71 -1.16 9.09 -3.86
CA ALA A 71 -2.59 8.81 -4.02
C ALA A 71 -3.09 7.81 -2.97
N PHE A 72 -2.28 6.81 -2.59
CA PHE A 72 -2.59 5.88 -1.52
C PHE A 72 -2.68 6.59 -0.16
N VAL A 73 -1.70 7.44 0.19
CA VAL A 73 -1.77 8.27 1.40
C VAL A 73 -3.04 9.13 1.43
N SER A 74 -3.44 9.67 0.26
CA SER A 74 -4.66 10.47 0.17
C SER A 74 -5.93 9.66 0.44
N ALA A 75 -6.00 8.42 -0.06
CA ALA A 75 -7.16 7.54 0.08
C ALA A 75 -7.23 6.81 1.44
N THR A 76 -6.17 6.84 2.24
CA THR A 76 -6.08 6.11 3.50
C THR A 76 -6.00 7.02 4.72
N ASP A 77 -5.09 8.01 4.68
CA ASP A 77 -4.82 8.87 5.83
C ASP A 77 -5.47 10.26 5.69
N ILE A 78 -5.25 10.96 4.58
CA ILE A 78 -5.81 12.31 4.38
C ILE A 78 -7.35 12.30 4.37
N ILE A 79 -7.96 11.25 3.82
CA ILE A 79 -9.42 11.07 3.83
C ILE A 79 -9.97 10.90 5.26
N SER A 80 -9.16 10.49 6.24
CA SER A 80 -9.59 10.21 7.61
C SER A 80 -9.67 11.47 8.48
N ASP A 81 -10.14 11.31 9.73
CA ASP A 81 -10.11 12.33 10.78
C ASP A 81 -8.72 12.53 11.40
N ASP A 82 -7.75 11.68 11.05
CA ASP A 82 -6.37 11.74 11.57
C ASP A 82 -5.51 12.78 10.89
N ALA A 83 -5.81 13.12 9.64
CA ALA A 83 -4.99 14.05 8.87
C ALA A 83 -5.81 15.04 8.05
N ASP A 84 -5.22 16.22 7.88
CA ASP A 84 -5.62 17.23 6.90
C ASP A 84 -4.71 17.10 5.66
N LYS A 85 -5.17 17.59 4.51
CA LYS A 85 -4.37 17.61 3.28
C LYS A 85 -2.99 18.23 3.50
N GLY A 86 -2.93 19.32 4.23
CA GLY A 86 -1.71 20.07 4.45
C GLY A 86 -1.20 20.82 3.22
N SER A 87 0.09 21.16 3.20
CA SER A 87 0.75 21.96 2.17
C SER A 87 0.03 23.32 1.95
N TYR A 88 0.18 23.96 0.79
CA TYR A 88 -0.60 25.17 0.47
C TYR A 88 -2.02 24.79 0.04
N ALA A 89 -2.99 25.68 0.27
CA ALA A 89 -4.39 25.41 -0.06
C ALA A 89 -4.60 25.07 -1.55
N SER A 90 -3.84 25.69 -2.46
CA SER A 90 -3.89 25.44 -3.91
C SER A 90 -3.24 24.12 -4.33
N ASP A 91 -2.33 23.59 -3.53
CA ASP A 91 -1.55 22.40 -3.90
C ASP A 91 -2.44 21.16 -3.86
N GLN A 92 -2.50 20.46 -4.99
CA GLN A 92 -3.31 19.23 -5.12
C GLN A 92 -4.77 19.36 -4.65
N ALA A 93 -5.34 20.57 -4.78
CA ALA A 93 -6.72 20.84 -4.37
C ALA A 93 -7.75 19.99 -5.14
N SER A 94 -7.50 19.74 -6.44
CA SER A 94 -8.37 18.92 -7.31
C SER A 94 -8.13 17.40 -7.18
N THR A 95 -7.12 16.98 -6.45
CA THR A 95 -6.74 15.57 -6.24
C THR A 95 -6.84 15.22 -4.75
N ALA A 96 -5.77 15.34 -3.97
CA ALA A 96 -5.74 15.05 -2.53
C ALA A 96 -6.74 15.90 -1.73
N GLY A 97 -6.97 17.16 -2.12
CA GLY A 97 -7.95 18.04 -1.46
C GLY A 97 -9.38 17.51 -1.54
N GLN A 98 -9.76 16.85 -2.63
CA GLN A 98 -11.08 16.24 -2.75
C GLN A 98 -11.28 15.05 -1.81
N PHE A 99 -10.21 14.31 -1.44
CA PHE A 99 -10.28 13.27 -0.40
C PHE A 99 -10.49 13.90 0.97
N ASP A 100 -9.74 14.94 1.30
CA ASP A 100 -9.84 15.65 2.57
C ASP A 100 -11.23 16.24 2.81
N GLU A 101 -11.80 16.86 1.78
CA GLU A 101 -13.09 17.56 1.85
C GLU A 101 -14.31 16.70 1.49
N PHE A 102 -14.13 15.43 1.12
CA PHE A 102 -15.20 14.55 0.60
C PHE A 102 -15.95 15.12 -0.60
N THR A 103 -15.24 15.86 -1.47
CA THR A 103 -15.77 16.42 -2.71
C THR A 103 -15.37 15.63 -3.96
N LEU A 104 -14.99 14.36 -3.76
CA LEU A 104 -14.54 13.45 -4.80
C LEU A 104 -15.53 13.36 -5.97
N THR A 105 -14.97 13.45 -7.18
CA THR A 105 -15.71 13.26 -8.43
C THR A 105 -15.16 12.06 -9.20
N PRO A 106 -15.94 11.46 -10.13
CA PRO A 106 -15.45 10.36 -10.99
C PRO A 106 -14.29 10.71 -11.91
N THR A 107 -13.92 11.99 -11.99
CA THR A 107 -12.78 12.48 -12.76
C THR A 107 -11.55 12.77 -11.90
N ASN A 108 -11.59 12.45 -10.59
CA ASN A 108 -10.43 12.62 -9.72
C ASN A 108 -9.27 11.74 -10.21
N GLU A 109 -8.13 12.37 -10.44
CA GLU A 109 -6.95 11.72 -11.00
C GLU A 109 -6.34 10.67 -10.03
N PHE A 110 -6.35 10.93 -8.72
CA PHE A 110 -5.82 9.99 -7.74
C PHE A 110 -6.70 8.74 -7.62
N ALA A 111 -8.02 8.87 -7.72
CA ALA A 111 -8.90 7.71 -7.77
C ALA A 111 -8.63 6.86 -9.03
N LEU A 112 -8.37 7.49 -10.19
CA LEU A 112 -7.97 6.77 -11.40
C LEU A 112 -6.61 6.10 -11.25
N THR A 113 -5.63 6.80 -10.69
CA THR A 113 -4.25 6.33 -10.51
C THR A 113 -4.20 5.11 -9.57
N LEU A 114 -4.97 5.12 -8.47
CA LEU A 114 -5.11 3.97 -7.57
C LEU A 114 -5.75 2.76 -8.28
N TRP A 115 -6.82 2.97 -9.03
CA TRP A 115 -7.44 1.90 -9.81
C TRP A 115 -6.45 1.28 -10.80
N THR A 116 -5.78 2.11 -11.58
CA THR A 116 -4.82 1.68 -12.60
C THR A 116 -3.63 0.94 -12.00
N GLY A 117 -3.03 1.47 -10.93
CA GLY A 117 -1.88 0.86 -10.25
C GLY A 117 -2.20 -0.54 -9.71
N HIS A 118 -3.32 -0.67 -9.02
CA HIS A 118 -3.74 -1.97 -8.48
C HIS A 118 -4.02 -3.00 -9.60
N TYR A 119 -4.69 -2.60 -10.70
CA TYR A 119 -4.94 -3.53 -11.81
C TYR A 119 -3.68 -3.86 -12.62
N ASN A 120 -2.73 -2.95 -12.75
CA ASN A 120 -1.41 -3.24 -13.33
C ASN A 120 -0.67 -4.31 -12.51
N SER A 121 -0.66 -4.17 -11.19
CA SER A 121 -0.03 -5.13 -10.27
C SER A 121 -0.76 -6.49 -10.27
N ILE A 122 -2.10 -6.51 -10.34
CA ILE A 122 -2.90 -7.73 -10.52
C ILE A 122 -2.57 -8.39 -11.87
N GLY A 123 -2.39 -7.62 -12.93
CA GLY A 123 -1.95 -8.11 -14.23
C GLY A 123 -0.58 -8.80 -14.14
N ALA A 124 0.40 -8.16 -13.49
CA ALA A 124 1.70 -8.75 -13.23
C ALA A 124 1.61 -10.05 -12.41
N ALA A 125 0.76 -10.07 -11.36
CA ALA A 125 0.51 -11.25 -10.56
C ALA A 125 -0.10 -12.40 -11.40
N ASN A 126 -1.08 -12.12 -12.25
CA ASN A 126 -1.68 -13.14 -13.11
C ASN A 126 -0.68 -13.73 -14.12
N ILE A 127 0.18 -12.89 -14.72
CA ILE A 127 1.26 -13.34 -15.62
C ILE A 127 2.24 -14.24 -14.86
N ALA A 128 2.68 -13.82 -13.66
CA ALA A 128 3.56 -14.63 -12.82
C ALA A 128 2.91 -15.98 -12.45
N LEU A 129 1.65 -15.98 -12.04
CA LEU A 129 0.92 -17.21 -11.70
C LEU A 129 0.79 -18.17 -12.90
N GLN A 130 0.49 -17.66 -14.09
CA GLN A 130 0.41 -18.46 -15.31
C GLN A 130 1.77 -19.10 -15.63
N SER A 131 2.84 -18.32 -15.57
CA SER A 131 4.21 -18.80 -15.84
C SER A 131 4.69 -19.82 -14.79
N LEU A 132 4.42 -19.55 -13.50
CA LEU A 132 4.81 -20.43 -12.39
C LEU A 132 4.01 -21.74 -12.40
N SER A 133 2.74 -21.75 -12.79
CA SER A 133 1.91 -22.95 -12.88
C SER A 133 2.49 -23.98 -13.84
N ASN A 134 3.16 -23.53 -14.89
CA ASN A 134 3.79 -24.35 -15.92
C ASN A 134 5.31 -24.53 -15.70
N ALA A 135 5.86 -23.99 -14.61
CA ALA A 135 7.30 -24.05 -14.34
C ALA A 135 7.75 -25.47 -14.03
N ALA A 136 8.80 -25.93 -14.72
CA ALA A 136 9.45 -27.23 -14.51
C ALA A 136 10.57 -27.11 -13.48
N ILE A 137 10.22 -26.69 -12.28
CA ILE A 137 11.10 -26.56 -11.11
C ILE A 137 10.58 -27.46 -9.98
N ASP A 138 11.33 -27.59 -8.89
CA ASP A 138 10.90 -28.32 -7.70
C ASP A 138 9.52 -27.85 -7.21
N THR A 139 8.69 -28.83 -6.83
CA THR A 139 7.28 -28.58 -6.47
C THR A 139 7.13 -27.71 -5.21
N ALA A 140 8.00 -27.89 -4.21
CA ALA A 140 7.92 -27.11 -2.97
C ALA A 140 8.25 -25.63 -3.27
N THR A 141 9.35 -25.39 -3.96
CA THR A 141 9.76 -24.06 -4.42
C THR A 141 8.69 -23.40 -5.30
N ARG A 142 8.12 -24.16 -6.24
CA ARG A 142 7.04 -23.63 -7.10
C ARG A 142 5.82 -23.21 -6.30
N ASN A 143 5.39 -24.05 -5.35
CA ASN A 143 4.21 -23.73 -4.53
C ASN A 143 4.45 -22.54 -3.60
N GLU A 144 5.66 -22.40 -3.06
CA GLU A 144 6.05 -21.22 -2.27
C GLU A 144 5.98 -19.93 -3.12
N LEU A 145 6.58 -19.93 -4.32
CA LEU A 145 6.56 -18.78 -5.21
C LEU A 145 5.14 -18.40 -5.67
N ILE A 146 4.31 -19.40 -5.97
CA ILE A 146 2.87 -19.19 -6.25
C ILE A 146 2.17 -18.59 -5.03
N ALA A 147 2.51 -19.04 -3.82
CA ALA A 147 1.90 -18.54 -2.59
C ALA A 147 2.21 -17.08 -2.32
N GLU A 148 3.45 -16.65 -2.58
CA GLU A 148 3.82 -15.23 -2.49
C GLU A 148 2.98 -14.38 -3.45
N VAL A 149 2.88 -14.78 -4.72
CA VAL A 149 2.11 -14.04 -5.72
C VAL A 149 0.62 -14.01 -5.38
N ARG A 150 0.05 -15.12 -4.87
CA ARG A 150 -1.34 -15.16 -4.41
C ARG A 150 -1.58 -14.25 -3.21
N PHE A 151 -0.66 -14.24 -2.24
CA PHE A 151 -0.73 -13.30 -1.12
C PHE A 151 -0.82 -11.84 -1.63
N LEU A 152 0.07 -11.45 -2.53
CA LEU A 152 0.10 -10.10 -3.10
C LEU A 152 -1.19 -9.78 -3.88
N ARG A 153 -1.72 -10.73 -4.66
CA ARG A 153 -2.98 -10.55 -5.39
C ARG A 153 -4.17 -10.40 -4.44
N GLY A 154 -4.23 -11.22 -3.40
CA GLY A 154 -5.24 -11.12 -2.34
C GLY A 154 -5.20 -9.75 -1.65
N TYR A 155 -4.01 -9.26 -1.30
CA TYR A 155 -3.81 -7.93 -0.73
C TYR A 155 -4.28 -6.81 -1.66
N LEU A 156 -3.94 -6.86 -2.95
CA LEU A 156 -4.37 -5.87 -3.94
C LEU A 156 -5.89 -5.84 -4.10
N TYR A 157 -6.54 -6.99 -4.17
CA TYR A 157 -8.01 -7.06 -4.21
C TYR A 157 -8.65 -6.59 -2.90
N PHE A 158 -8.03 -6.83 -1.76
CA PHE A 158 -8.51 -6.31 -0.49
C PHE A 158 -8.48 -4.78 -0.44
N ASN A 159 -7.45 -4.15 -1.00
CA ASN A 159 -7.43 -2.70 -1.15
C ASN A 159 -8.53 -2.23 -2.11
N LEU A 160 -8.68 -2.86 -3.27
CA LEU A 160 -9.71 -2.48 -4.25
C LEU A 160 -11.13 -2.59 -3.69
N VAL A 161 -11.46 -3.69 -2.98
CA VAL A 161 -12.81 -3.88 -2.45
C VAL A 161 -13.13 -2.89 -1.33
N ARG A 162 -12.15 -2.48 -0.53
CA ARG A 162 -12.32 -1.43 0.49
C ARG A 162 -12.52 -0.05 -0.15
N MET A 163 -11.75 0.26 -1.20
CA MET A 163 -11.81 1.55 -1.90
C MET A 163 -13.07 1.69 -2.78
N TYR A 164 -13.40 0.68 -3.57
CA TYR A 164 -14.39 0.80 -4.65
C TYR A 164 -15.61 -0.11 -4.50
N GLY A 165 -15.62 -1.01 -3.53
CA GLY A 165 -16.67 -2.00 -3.36
C GLY A 165 -16.58 -3.11 -4.42
N ALA A 166 -17.66 -3.35 -5.16
CA ALA A 166 -17.67 -4.28 -6.26
C ALA A 166 -16.72 -3.83 -7.38
N VAL A 167 -15.87 -4.73 -7.87
CA VAL A 167 -14.83 -4.46 -8.88
C VAL A 167 -14.71 -5.63 -9.86
N PRO A 168 -14.15 -5.45 -11.07
CA PRO A 168 -13.82 -6.55 -11.97
C PRO A 168 -12.87 -7.56 -11.29
N LEU A 169 -13.25 -8.83 -11.27
CA LEU A 169 -12.47 -9.92 -10.70
C LEU A 169 -11.65 -10.61 -11.78
N VAL A 170 -10.48 -10.05 -12.07
CA VAL A 170 -9.58 -10.52 -13.14
C VAL A 170 -8.54 -11.47 -12.55
N LEU A 171 -8.73 -12.77 -12.73
CA LEU A 171 -7.86 -13.84 -12.18
C LEU A 171 -7.05 -14.58 -13.25
N LYS A 172 -7.10 -14.12 -14.49
CA LYS A 172 -6.42 -14.74 -15.63
C LYS A 172 -5.78 -13.70 -16.55
N VAL A 173 -4.83 -14.14 -17.35
CA VAL A 173 -4.29 -13.35 -18.46
C VAL A 173 -5.18 -13.57 -19.68
N PRO A 174 -5.65 -12.52 -20.38
CA PRO A 174 -6.39 -12.69 -21.61
C PRO A 174 -5.51 -13.32 -22.69
N GLN A 175 -6.02 -14.34 -23.38
CA GLN A 175 -5.25 -15.08 -24.39
C GLN A 175 -5.22 -14.37 -25.75
N SER A 176 -6.03 -13.34 -25.92
CA SER A 176 -6.07 -12.52 -27.13
C SER A 176 -6.60 -11.13 -26.85
N VAL A 177 -6.32 -10.19 -27.75
CA VAL A 177 -6.91 -8.85 -27.73
C VAL A 177 -8.43 -8.93 -27.78
N SER A 178 -8.98 -9.86 -28.57
CA SER A 178 -10.44 -10.07 -28.68
C SER A 178 -11.04 -10.52 -27.34
N GLU A 179 -10.38 -11.41 -26.60
CA GLU A 179 -10.83 -11.82 -25.25
C GLU A 179 -10.80 -10.64 -24.28
N ALA A 180 -9.69 -9.91 -24.24
CA ALA A 180 -9.58 -8.73 -23.38
C ALA A 180 -10.70 -7.71 -23.62
N PHE A 181 -11.14 -7.55 -24.87
CA PHE A 181 -12.20 -6.63 -25.24
C PHE A 181 -13.63 -7.20 -25.12
N ASN A 182 -13.83 -8.49 -25.18
CA ASN A 182 -15.17 -9.09 -25.27
C ASN A 182 -15.58 -9.87 -24.03
N ASP A 183 -14.65 -10.40 -23.24
CA ASP A 183 -14.99 -11.11 -22.01
C ASP A 183 -15.48 -10.11 -20.95
N SER A 184 -16.66 -10.38 -20.42
CA SER A 184 -17.31 -9.57 -19.37
C SER A 184 -16.48 -9.47 -18.08
N VAL A 185 -15.65 -10.47 -17.79
CA VAL A 185 -14.74 -10.51 -16.60
C VAL A 185 -13.85 -9.27 -16.52
N PHE A 186 -13.43 -8.72 -17.67
CA PHE A 186 -12.57 -7.52 -17.69
C PHE A 186 -13.35 -6.20 -17.63
N LYS A 187 -14.68 -6.24 -17.72
CA LYS A 187 -15.52 -5.06 -17.97
C LYS A 187 -16.65 -4.87 -16.97
N THR A 188 -17.02 -5.89 -16.21
CA THR A 188 -18.15 -5.83 -15.29
C THR A 188 -17.68 -6.00 -13.87
N ARG A 189 -18.37 -5.35 -12.95
CA ARG A 189 -18.09 -5.47 -11.52
C ARG A 189 -18.59 -6.82 -11.00
N SER A 190 -17.74 -7.56 -10.32
CA SER A 190 -18.13 -8.74 -9.56
C SER A 190 -18.73 -8.31 -8.21
N PRO A 191 -19.72 -9.03 -7.67
CA PRO A 191 -20.26 -8.76 -6.35
C PRO A 191 -19.15 -8.75 -5.28
N ILE A 192 -19.29 -7.89 -4.27
CA ILE A 192 -18.33 -7.76 -3.17
C ILE A 192 -18.03 -9.11 -2.51
N ALA A 193 -19.04 -9.95 -2.28
CA ALA A 193 -18.87 -11.29 -1.72
C ALA A 193 -17.93 -12.17 -2.57
N ALA A 194 -18.10 -12.17 -3.91
CA ALA A 194 -17.24 -12.94 -4.80
C ALA A 194 -15.77 -12.44 -4.81
N VAL A 195 -15.56 -11.13 -4.60
CA VAL A 195 -14.22 -10.57 -4.45
C VAL A 195 -13.60 -11.07 -3.14
N TYR A 196 -14.35 -11.05 -2.02
CA TYR A 196 -13.89 -11.60 -0.74
C TYR A 196 -13.59 -13.09 -0.83
N ASP A 197 -14.47 -13.90 -1.44
CA ASP A 197 -14.25 -15.33 -1.65
C ASP A 197 -12.91 -15.59 -2.38
N SER A 198 -12.62 -14.79 -3.41
CA SER A 198 -11.36 -14.92 -4.15
C SER A 198 -10.13 -14.54 -3.31
N ILE A 199 -10.24 -13.48 -2.50
CA ILE A 199 -9.19 -13.07 -1.57
C ILE A 199 -8.92 -14.19 -0.56
N GLU A 200 -9.97 -14.80 0.01
CA GLU A 200 -9.86 -15.90 0.97
C GLU A 200 -9.16 -17.11 0.34
N VAL A 201 -9.50 -17.49 -0.89
CA VAL A 201 -8.86 -18.60 -1.62
C VAL A 201 -7.36 -18.33 -1.85
N ASP A 202 -7.00 -17.11 -2.22
CA ASP A 202 -5.60 -16.73 -2.42
C ASP A 202 -4.80 -16.72 -1.11
N LEU A 203 -5.34 -16.13 -0.05
CA LEU A 203 -4.68 -16.08 1.25
C LEU A 203 -4.62 -17.45 1.94
N GLN A 204 -5.64 -18.30 1.79
CA GLN A 204 -5.60 -19.67 2.34
C GLN A 204 -4.53 -20.52 1.64
N TYR A 205 -4.36 -20.36 0.32
CA TYR A 205 -3.25 -21.00 -0.38
C TYR A 205 -1.90 -20.52 0.16
N ALA A 206 -1.79 -19.20 0.39
CA ALA A 206 -0.58 -18.60 0.95
C ALA A 206 -0.25 -19.16 2.35
N ILE A 207 -1.23 -19.29 3.25
CA ILE A 207 -1.05 -19.91 4.57
C ILE A 207 -0.49 -21.33 4.48
N ASN A 208 -0.92 -22.10 3.48
CA ASN A 208 -0.54 -23.50 3.34
C ASN A 208 0.87 -23.71 2.76
N HIS A 209 1.44 -22.71 2.09
CA HIS A 209 2.67 -22.89 1.30
C HIS A 209 3.78 -21.87 1.59
N LEU A 210 3.49 -20.76 2.27
CA LEU A 210 4.52 -19.78 2.64
C LEU A 210 5.40 -20.28 3.80
N LEU A 211 6.64 -19.82 3.79
CA LEU A 211 7.59 -20.05 4.88
C LEU A 211 7.19 -19.29 6.14
N LEU A 212 7.63 -19.79 7.29
CA LEU A 212 7.44 -19.12 8.58
C LEU A 212 8.24 -17.81 8.70
N LYS A 213 9.40 -17.74 8.04
CA LYS A 213 10.29 -16.56 8.03
C LYS A 213 10.88 -16.38 6.64
N ASN A 214 10.73 -15.18 6.09
CA ASN A 214 11.31 -14.78 4.82
C ASN A 214 11.39 -13.25 4.81
N THR A 215 12.56 -12.70 5.17
CA THR A 215 12.73 -11.24 5.31
C THR A 215 12.54 -10.53 3.98
N GLY A 216 11.71 -9.49 3.97
CA GLY A 216 11.38 -8.73 2.76
C GLY A 216 10.33 -9.39 1.87
N HIS A 217 9.82 -10.55 2.25
CA HIS A 217 8.81 -11.31 1.51
C HIS A 217 7.60 -11.66 2.39
N ALA A 218 6.51 -12.05 1.77
CA ALA A 218 5.35 -12.55 2.48
C ALA A 218 5.67 -13.85 3.24
N THR A 219 5.16 -13.96 4.45
CA THR A 219 5.34 -15.12 5.31
C THR A 219 3.99 -15.76 5.62
N LYS A 220 4.01 -16.98 6.17
CA LYS A 220 2.80 -17.63 6.66
C LYS A 220 2.06 -16.74 7.66
N GLY A 221 2.78 -16.13 8.61
CA GLY A 221 2.18 -15.21 9.58
C GLY A 221 1.58 -13.96 8.93
N ALA A 222 2.18 -13.45 7.84
CA ALA A 222 1.61 -12.35 7.08
C ALA A 222 0.28 -12.76 6.40
N ALA A 223 0.20 -13.98 5.86
CA ALA A 223 -1.03 -14.48 5.24
C ALA A 223 -2.14 -14.75 6.28
N GLU A 224 -1.80 -15.30 7.45
CA GLU A 224 -2.72 -15.49 8.58
C GLU A 224 -3.25 -14.14 9.08
N ALA A 225 -2.38 -13.15 9.25
CA ALA A 225 -2.71 -11.80 9.68
C ALA A 225 -3.61 -11.07 8.67
N MET A 226 -3.28 -11.15 7.38
CA MET A 226 -4.08 -10.53 6.32
C MET A 226 -5.46 -11.19 6.21
N LEU A 227 -5.54 -12.51 6.30
CA LEU A 227 -6.82 -13.22 6.28
C LEU A 227 -7.67 -12.89 7.51
N ALA A 228 -7.05 -12.73 8.68
CA ALA A 228 -7.75 -12.26 9.88
C ALA A 228 -8.33 -10.86 9.65
N LYS A 229 -7.56 -9.93 9.06
CA LYS A 229 -8.05 -8.59 8.70
C LYS A 229 -9.20 -8.65 7.70
N VAL A 230 -9.14 -9.51 6.69
CA VAL A 230 -10.22 -9.74 5.72
C VAL A 230 -11.50 -10.24 6.43
N TYR A 231 -11.38 -11.18 7.34
CA TYR A 231 -12.52 -11.67 8.14
C TYR A 231 -13.07 -10.61 9.10
N MET A 232 -12.24 -9.71 9.62
CA MET A 232 -12.68 -8.59 10.45
C MET A 232 -13.62 -7.66 9.65
N TYR A 233 -13.34 -7.37 8.39
CA TYR A 233 -14.21 -6.59 7.51
C TYR A 233 -15.54 -7.29 7.18
N GLN A 234 -15.56 -8.62 7.26
CA GLN A 234 -16.77 -9.43 7.08
C GLN A 234 -17.47 -9.77 8.42
N GLN A 235 -16.95 -9.24 9.53
CA GLN A 235 -17.46 -9.48 10.90
C GLN A 235 -17.49 -10.97 11.30
N GLN A 236 -16.58 -11.78 10.74
CA GLN A 236 -16.44 -13.21 11.05
C GLN A 236 -15.53 -13.39 12.29
N TRP A 237 -15.96 -12.89 13.42
CA TRP A 237 -15.14 -12.64 14.60
C TRP A 237 -14.43 -13.88 15.17
N GLN A 238 -15.07 -15.06 15.14
CA GLN A 238 -14.41 -16.29 15.60
C GLN A 238 -13.17 -16.61 14.74
N LYS A 239 -13.28 -16.46 13.40
CA LYS A 239 -12.16 -16.69 12.51
C LYS A 239 -11.05 -15.66 12.71
N VAL A 240 -11.40 -14.40 13.00
CA VAL A 240 -10.43 -13.36 13.36
C VAL A 240 -9.66 -13.79 14.60
N PHE A 241 -10.38 -14.18 15.67
CA PHE A 241 -9.79 -14.60 16.93
C PHE A 241 -8.85 -15.80 16.75
N ASP A 242 -9.29 -16.85 16.03
CA ASP A 242 -8.51 -18.07 15.81
C ASP A 242 -7.20 -17.80 15.05
N LEU A 243 -7.26 -17.02 13.95
CA LEU A 243 -6.07 -16.69 13.16
C LEU A 243 -5.11 -15.78 13.90
N THR A 244 -5.61 -14.74 14.56
CA THR A 244 -4.74 -13.83 15.32
C THR A 244 -4.09 -14.54 16.49
N ASN A 245 -4.80 -15.44 17.19
CA ASN A 245 -4.21 -16.33 18.20
C ASN A 245 -3.11 -17.20 17.63
N THR A 246 -3.29 -17.75 16.42
CA THR A 246 -2.24 -18.56 15.76
C THR A 246 -0.96 -17.73 15.59
N VAL A 247 -1.10 -16.48 15.11
CA VAL A 247 0.06 -15.57 14.96
C VAL A 247 0.69 -15.24 16.31
N ILE A 248 -0.11 -14.93 17.35
CA ILE A 248 0.38 -14.60 18.69
C ILE A 248 1.12 -15.80 19.30
N GLN A 249 0.52 -16.98 19.26
CA GLN A 249 1.10 -18.20 19.85
C GLN A 249 2.32 -18.72 19.10
N SER A 250 2.54 -18.28 17.85
CA SER A 250 3.76 -18.64 17.10
C SER A 250 5.05 -18.18 17.79
N GLY A 251 4.97 -17.11 18.60
CA GLY A 251 6.11 -16.49 19.27
C GLY A 251 7.15 -15.88 18.32
N ILE A 252 6.80 -15.75 17.02
CA ILE A 252 7.71 -15.20 15.99
C ILE A 252 7.81 -13.69 16.11
N TYR A 253 6.70 -13.03 16.44
CA TYR A 253 6.57 -11.57 16.48
C TYR A 253 6.44 -11.08 17.92
N GLN A 254 6.90 -9.85 18.18
CA GLN A 254 6.80 -9.22 19.49
C GLN A 254 6.76 -7.71 19.36
N LEU A 255 6.15 -7.02 20.34
CA LEU A 255 6.16 -5.55 20.38
C LEU A 255 7.58 -5.04 20.54
N VAL A 256 7.96 -4.07 19.73
CA VAL A 256 9.20 -3.32 19.88
C VAL A 256 9.03 -2.34 21.04
N PRO A 257 9.91 -2.36 22.06
CA PRO A 257 9.74 -1.52 23.25
C PRO A 257 9.73 -0.02 22.94
N ASP A 258 10.61 0.42 22.06
CA ASP A 258 10.66 1.81 21.60
C ASP A 258 9.79 2.01 20.36
N TYR A 259 8.58 2.53 20.59
CA TYR A 259 7.60 2.79 19.54
C TYR A 259 8.13 3.69 18.42
N PHE A 260 8.93 4.70 18.75
CA PHE A 260 9.50 5.62 17.77
C PHE A 260 10.42 4.91 16.76
N SER A 261 11.20 3.94 17.24
CA SER A 261 12.19 3.22 16.43
C SER A 261 11.56 2.36 15.33
N ILE A 262 10.28 1.98 15.48
CA ILE A 262 9.53 1.18 14.46
C ILE A 262 9.53 1.87 13.11
N PHE A 263 9.42 3.20 13.10
CA PHE A 263 9.25 4.03 11.90
C PHE A 263 10.55 4.67 11.41
N ARG A 264 11.69 4.18 11.85
CA ARG A 264 13.01 4.62 11.36
C ARG A 264 13.54 3.58 10.36
N GLN A 265 14.47 3.98 9.50
CA GLN A 265 15.12 3.06 8.57
C GLN A 265 15.67 1.81 9.28
N LYS A 266 16.26 1.98 10.47
CA LYS A 266 16.73 0.87 11.31
C LYS A 266 15.61 -0.04 11.84
N GLY A 267 14.37 0.43 11.78
CA GLY A 267 13.17 -0.31 12.15
C GLY A 267 12.56 -1.11 11.00
N ASN A 268 13.14 -1.08 9.80
CA ASN A 268 12.69 -1.95 8.72
C ASN A 268 12.88 -3.41 9.12
N ASN A 269 11.86 -4.24 8.86
CA ASN A 269 11.86 -5.67 9.16
C ASN A 269 12.22 -6.01 10.62
N ASN A 270 11.76 -5.19 11.56
CA ASN A 270 11.98 -5.42 13.00
C ASN A 270 11.11 -6.56 13.56
N ALA A 271 11.25 -6.84 14.86
CA ALA A 271 10.52 -7.93 15.52
C ALA A 271 8.99 -7.77 15.52
N GLU A 272 8.47 -6.57 15.31
CA GLU A 272 7.04 -6.28 15.20
C GLU A 272 6.52 -6.38 13.76
N SER A 273 7.41 -6.37 12.77
CA SER A 273 7.05 -6.36 11.35
C SER A 273 6.50 -7.70 10.90
N ILE A 274 5.29 -7.70 10.36
CA ILE A 274 4.62 -8.88 9.80
C ILE A 274 4.61 -8.81 8.26
N PHE A 275 4.26 -7.65 7.71
CA PHE A 275 4.35 -7.37 6.28
C PHE A 275 4.64 -5.89 6.06
N GLU A 276 5.68 -5.62 5.27
CA GLU A 276 6.10 -4.29 4.86
C GLU A 276 6.21 -4.22 3.35
N ILE A 277 6.00 -3.04 2.78
CA ILE A 277 6.42 -2.77 1.41
C ILE A 277 7.88 -2.34 1.46
N GLU A 278 8.75 -3.18 0.89
CA GLU A 278 10.18 -2.95 0.86
C GLU A 278 10.53 -1.79 -0.07
N THR A 279 11.11 -0.74 0.49
CA THR A 279 11.50 0.43 -0.29
C THR A 279 12.87 0.30 -0.94
N GLY A 280 13.66 -0.66 -0.57
CA GLY A 280 14.97 -1.08 -1.07
C GLY A 280 15.79 -0.07 -1.88
N SER A 281 16.99 -0.42 -2.26
CA SER A 281 17.82 0.41 -3.11
C SER A 281 17.41 0.31 -4.59
N PHE A 282 16.63 1.27 -5.07
CA PHE A 282 16.31 1.33 -6.50
C PHE A 282 17.34 2.15 -7.26
N ASN A 283 18.15 1.49 -8.03
CA ASN A 283 19.12 2.14 -8.92
C ASN A 283 18.50 2.79 -10.17
N ASN A 284 17.17 2.86 -10.29
CA ASN A 284 16.51 3.16 -11.57
C ASN A 284 15.40 4.22 -11.49
N GLY A 285 15.41 5.12 -10.52
CA GLY A 285 14.48 6.25 -10.52
C GLY A 285 12.99 5.87 -10.42
N ASN A 286 12.66 4.76 -9.76
CA ASN A 286 11.29 4.41 -9.48
C ASN A 286 10.78 5.25 -8.30
N LEU A 287 9.99 6.26 -8.60
CA LEU A 287 9.55 7.29 -7.65
C LEU A 287 8.34 6.87 -6.80
N GLY A 288 7.76 5.69 -7.01
CA GLY A 288 6.50 5.31 -6.37
C GLY A 288 6.57 5.38 -4.85
N VAL A 289 7.53 4.69 -4.26
CA VAL A 289 7.70 4.69 -2.80
C VAL A 289 8.40 5.94 -2.29
N ALA A 290 9.27 6.57 -3.07
CA ALA A 290 9.84 7.87 -2.74
C ALA A 290 8.75 8.91 -2.51
N ASN A 291 7.66 8.86 -3.28
CA ASN A 291 6.51 9.74 -3.12
C ASN A 291 5.72 9.46 -1.83
N TYR A 292 5.84 8.31 -1.21
CA TYR A 292 5.21 8.03 0.07
C TYR A 292 5.78 8.91 1.19
N THR A 293 7.10 8.85 1.44
CA THR A 293 7.72 9.63 2.52
C THR A 293 7.86 11.11 2.14
N VAL A 294 8.24 11.40 0.90
CA VAL A 294 8.43 12.80 0.46
C VAL A 294 7.13 13.59 0.45
N SER A 295 6.01 12.96 0.12
CA SER A 295 4.70 13.67 0.16
C SER A 295 4.35 14.12 1.58
N GLN A 296 4.72 13.36 2.60
CA GLN A 296 4.38 13.59 4.00
C GLN A 296 5.48 14.35 4.77
N GLY A 297 6.66 14.46 4.21
CA GLY A 297 7.80 15.14 4.84
C GLY A 297 7.56 16.64 5.00
N PRO A 298 8.24 17.27 5.99
CA PRO A 298 8.12 18.70 6.21
C PRO A 298 8.52 19.52 4.98
N ARG A 299 7.70 20.48 4.63
CA ARG A 299 7.96 21.42 3.54
C ARG A 299 8.60 22.69 4.04
N VAL A 300 9.57 23.20 3.30
CA VAL A 300 10.11 24.55 3.52
C VAL A 300 9.00 25.56 3.23
N GLY A 301 8.63 26.30 4.26
CA GLY A 301 7.60 27.34 4.19
C GLY A 301 8.19 28.74 4.37
N GLY A 302 9.05 29.20 3.47
CA GLY A 302 9.62 30.54 3.56
C GLY A 302 11.03 30.61 4.12
N LEU A 303 11.42 31.76 4.67
CA LEU A 303 12.78 32.04 5.12
C LEU A 303 13.17 31.18 6.35
N GLY A 304 14.10 30.26 6.18
CA GLY A 304 14.70 29.46 7.26
C GLY A 304 13.95 28.20 7.68
N GLY A 305 13.05 27.69 6.83
CA GLY A 305 12.39 26.40 7.03
C GLY A 305 13.31 25.20 6.88
N TRP A 306 12.77 23.97 7.01
CA TRP A 306 13.50 22.75 6.68
C TRP A 306 14.06 22.81 5.26
N ASN A 307 15.21 22.17 5.04
CA ASN A 307 15.78 21.98 3.71
C ASN A 307 14.93 21.02 2.88
N ASP A 308 13.74 21.44 2.50
CA ASP A 308 12.83 20.76 1.56
C ASP A 308 12.81 19.22 1.71
N LEU A 309 12.53 18.76 2.94
CA LEU A 309 12.49 17.32 3.26
C LEU A 309 11.24 16.63 2.72
N GLY A 310 10.29 17.40 2.22
CA GLY A 310 9.06 16.87 1.66
C GLY A 310 8.12 17.93 1.11
N TRP A 311 6.91 17.48 0.75
CA TRP A 311 5.88 18.33 0.13
C TRP A 311 4.87 18.91 1.13
N GLY A 312 4.91 18.44 2.39
CA GLY A 312 4.09 18.97 3.47
C GLY A 312 2.65 18.52 3.47
N PHE A 313 2.30 17.40 2.84
CA PHE A 313 0.96 16.82 2.89
C PHE A 313 0.78 15.86 4.07
N CYS A 314 -0.46 15.40 4.28
CA CYS A 314 -0.83 14.47 5.34
C CYS A 314 -0.42 14.97 6.72
N ASN A 315 -0.89 16.15 7.08
CA ASN A 315 -0.58 16.75 8.37
C ASN A 315 -1.52 16.22 9.46
N PRO A 316 -0.98 15.77 10.60
CA PRO A 316 -1.79 15.34 11.73
C PRO A 316 -2.84 16.39 12.10
N SER A 317 -4.08 15.97 12.22
CA SER A 317 -5.20 16.84 12.53
C SER A 317 -5.29 17.16 14.04
N ILE A 318 -6.03 18.19 14.40
CA ILE A 318 -6.37 18.49 15.80
C ILE A 318 -7.16 17.33 16.44
N ASN A 319 -7.96 16.60 15.67
CA ASN A 319 -8.71 15.45 16.17
C ASN A 319 -7.75 14.34 16.62
N LEU A 320 -6.77 14.00 15.79
CA LEU A 320 -5.71 13.05 16.17
C LEU A 320 -4.92 13.53 17.39
N ILE A 321 -4.49 14.79 17.40
CA ILE A 321 -3.74 15.38 18.52
C ILE A 321 -4.48 15.23 19.85
N ASN A 322 -5.80 15.42 19.84
CA ASN A 322 -6.67 15.36 21.02
C ASN A 322 -7.12 13.94 21.38
N SER A 323 -6.89 12.95 20.52
CA SER A 323 -7.26 11.56 20.78
C SER A 323 -6.32 10.82 21.74
N TYR A 324 -5.10 11.35 21.94
CA TYR A 324 -4.12 10.78 22.86
C TYR A 324 -4.42 11.13 24.31
N GLU A 325 -4.34 10.13 25.20
CA GLU A 325 -4.44 10.33 26.65
C GLU A 325 -3.24 11.16 27.18
N PRO A 326 -3.42 11.90 28.27
CA PRO A 326 -2.28 12.57 28.92
C PRO A 326 -1.18 11.56 29.29
N GLY A 327 0.05 11.82 28.88
CA GLY A 327 1.21 10.94 29.14
C GLY A 327 1.42 9.85 28.12
N ASP A 328 0.59 9.73 27.06
CA ASP A 328 0.79 8.78 25.98
C ASP A 328 2.05 9.10 25.18
N LEU A 329 3.05 8.22 25.27
CA LEU A 329 4.35 8.39 24.60
C LEU A 329 4.26 8.36 23.08
N ARG A 330 3.22 7.74 22.54
CA ARG A 330 3.02 7.61 21.08
C ARG A 330 2.73 8.96 20.42
N LYS A 331 2.14 9.91 21.15
CA LYS A 331 1.84 11.24 20.63
C LYS A 331 3.09 11.93 20.11
N ALA A 332 4.16 11.98 20.92
CA ALA A 332 5.41 12.59 20.54
C ALA A 332 6.19 11.80 19.48
N ALA A 333 5.92 10.50 19.34
CA ALA A 333 6.53 9.66 18.32
C ALA A 333 5.78 9.70 16.97
N THR A 334 4.53 10.18 16.97
CA THR A 334 3.68 10.26 15.77
C THR A 334 3.66 11.66 15.17
N ILE A 335 3.80 12.71 15.99
CA ILE A 335 3.54 14.09 15.59
C ILE A 335 4.76 14.96 15.88
N ILE A 336 5.22 15.67 14.85
CA ILE A 336 6.17 16.80 14.99
C ILE A 336 5.33 18.06 15.23
N PHE A 337 5.56 18.73 16.37
CA PHE A 337 4.92 19.99 16.72
C PHE A 337 5.84 21.16 16.40
N VAL A 338 5.41 22.03 15.49
CA VAL A 338 6.08 23.28 15.14
C VAL A 338 5.23 24.43 15.60
N ASP A 339 5.29 24.76 16.87
CA ASP A 339 4.58 25.91 17.40
C ASP A 339 5.55 26.87 18.13
N ASN A 340 5.19 28.14 18.19
CA ASN A 340 5.96 29.13 18.92
C ASN A 340 5.62 29.17 20.41
N SER A 341 4.69 28.32 20.86
CA SER A 341 4.15 28.37 22.19
C SER A 341 4.78 27.32 23.11
N GLY A 342 5.16 27.74 24.29
CA GLY A 342 5.42 26.85 25.40
C GLY A 342 6.58 25.87 25.20
N THR A 343 6.27 24.59 25.30
CA THR A 343 7.25 23.49 25.40
C THR A 343 7.90 23.10 24.06
N HIS A 344 7.35 23.51 22.93
CA HIS A 344 7.82 23.09 21.61
C HIS A 344 8.77 24.08 20.95
N LYS A 345 8.94 25.29 21.52
CA LYS A 345 9.86 26.30 20.96
C LYS A 345 11.31 25.83 21.02
N GLY A 346 11.91 25.72 19.84
CA GLY A 346 13.31 25.31 19.70
C GLY A 346 13.54 23.82 19.95
N THR A 347 12.50 22.99 19.83
CA THR A 347 12.61 21.53 19.89
C THR A 347 13.64 21.01 18.90
N VAL A 348 14.42 20.04 19.33
CA VAL A 348 15.40 19.33 18.50
C VAL A 348 14.87 17.92 18.24
N LEU A 349 14.82 17.52 16.98
CA LEU A 349 14.43 16.17 16.60
C LEU A 349 15.53 15.15 16.91
N TRP A 350 15.21 13.86 16.82
CA TRP A 350 16.12 12.76 17.17
C TRP A 350 17.46 12.77 16.42
N ASP A 351 17.49 13.39 15.25
CA ASP A 351 18.69 13.52 14.40
C ASP A 351 19.49 14.81 14.65
N GLY A 352 19.10 15.58 15.64
CA GLY A 352 19.73 16.86 15.96
C GLY A 352 19.17 18.05 15.17
N PHE A 353 18.20 17.84 14.28
CA PHE A 353 17.57 18.94 13.55
C PHE A 353 16.77 19.82 14.52
N ARG A 354 17.08 21.11 14.55
CA ARG A 354 16.33 22.09 15.34
C ARG A 354 15.14 22.59 14.54
N LEU A 355 13.95 22.46 15.11
CA LEU A 355 12.72 22.93 14.48
C LEU A 355 12.78 24.43 14.19
N PRO A 356 12.33 24.85 13.00
CA PRO A 356 12.20 26.26 12.67
C PRO A 356 11.07 26.93 13.49
N SER A 357 10.99 28.27 13.40
CA SER A 357 9.84 28.99 13.93
C SER A 357 8.57 28.67 13.14
N SER A 358 7.42 28.61 13.79
CA SER A 358 6.12 28.42 13.15
C SER A 358 5.81 29.47 12.07
N ASP A 359 6.40 30.65 12.16
CA ASP A 359 6.26 31.72 11.16
C ASP A 359 6.98 31.42 9.84
N SER A 360 7.88 30.44 9.85
CA SER A 360 8.73 30.07 8.72
C SER A 360 8.34 28.72 8.06
N VAL A 361 7.26 28.11 8.52
CA VAL A 361 6.75 26.84 7.98
C VAL A 361 5.30 26.97 7.55
N GLN A 362 4.88 26.12 6.62
CA GLN A 362 3.51 26.15 6.10
C GLN A 362 2.49 25.56 7.08
N ASN A 363 2.87 24.53 7.80
CA ASN A 363 1.97 23.80 8.69
C ASN A 363 2.58 23.66 10.09
N LEU A 364 1.73 23.58 11.11
CA LEU A 364 2.17 23.49 12.52
C LEU A 364 2.45 22.05 12.97
N TYR A 365 1.98 21.08 12.23
CA TYR A 365 2.11 19.65 12.56
C TYR A 365 2.57 18.88 11.34
N TYR A 366 3.45 17.88 11.56
CA TYR A 366 3.91 16.97 10.51
C TYR A 366 3.94 15.54 10.99
N ASN A 367 3.78 14.59 10.06
CA ASN A 367 3.83 13.17 10.34
C ASN A 367 5.24 12.72 10.71
N TYR A 368 5.46 12.39 12.00
CA TYR A 368 6.78 11.96 12.46
C TYR A 368 7.10 10.52 12.07
N LYS A 369 6.08 9.68 11.84
CA LYS A 369 6.28 8.31 11.34
C LYS A 369 6.87 8.28 9.93
N ALA A 370 6.50 9.24 9.08
CA ALA A 370 7.01 9.37 7.72
C ALA A 370 8.25 10.29 7.62
N TYR A 371 8.66 10.94 8.72
CA TYR A 371 9.86 11.77 8.72
C TYR A 371 11.11 10.91 8.52
N THR A 372 11.96 11.32 7.58
CA THR A 372 13.26 10.70 7.34
C THR A 372 14.36 11.72 7.57
N SER A 373 15.39 11.29 8.29
CA SER A 373 16.54 12.14 8.61
C SER A 373 17.46 12.29 7.39
N SER A 374 17.85 13.54 7.10
CA SER A 374 18.86 13.80 6.07
C SER A 374 20.30 13.54 6.53
N THR A 375 20.51 13.35 7.84
CA THR A 375 21.85 13.20 8.44
C THR A 375 22.12 11.80 8.98
N ASN A 376 21.10 11.14 9.54
CA ASN A 376 21.23 9.87 10.26
C ASN A 376 20.65 8.67 9.51
N GLU A 377 19.93 8.91 8.42
CA GLU A 377 19.36 7.87 7.55
C GLU A 377 19.93 7.99 6.14
N SER A 378 20.21 6.87 5.52
CA SER A 378 20.79 6.84 4.19
C SER A 378 19.75 7.17 3.11
N PHE A 379 20.18 7.89 2.08
CA PHE A 379 19.46 7.99 0.82
C PHE A 379 20.12 7.08 -0.20
N VAL A 380 19.35 6.44 -1.02
CA VAL A 380 19.90 5.63 -2.12
C VAL A 380 20.41 6.55 -3.21
N ASN A 381 19.68 7.62 -3.48
CA ASN A 381 20.09 8.70 -4.37
C ASN A 381 19.73 10.04 -3.71
N PRO A 382 20.71 10.86 -3.30
CA PRO A 382 20.48 12.15 -2.66
C PRO A 382 19.65 13.12 -3.52
N ASP A 383 19.76 13.02 -4.85
CA ASP A 383 19.08 13.93 -5.77
C ASP A 383 17.61 13.54 -5.98
N ASP A 384 17.24 12.27 -5.80
CA ASP A 384 15.91 11.75 -6.13
C ASP A 384 14.98 11.63 -4.92
N LYS A 385 15.42 12.05 -3.73
CA LYS A 385 14.62 11.96 -2.49
C LYS A 385 14.18 10.52 -2.16
N ASP A 386 14.91 9.53 -2.69
CA ASP A 386 14.65 8.11 -2.47
C ASP A 386 14.92 7.75 -1.00
N ARG A 387 13.89 7.26 -0.31
CA ARG A 387 13.87 7.08 1.13
C ARG A 387 13.71 5.60 1.46
N PRO A 388 14.75 4.92 1.96
CA PRO A 388 14.71 3.49 2.26
C PRO A 388 13.97 3.19 3.59
N GLN A 389 12.84 3.83 3.81
CA GLN A 389 11.93 3.55 4.91
C GLN A 389 10.76 2.71 4.39
N ASN A 390 10.68 1.46 4.83
CA ASN A 390 9.60 0.55 4.44
C ASN A 390 8.23 1.03 4.95
N ILE A 391 7.20 0.78 4.14
CA ILE A 391 5.82 1.08 4.54
C ILE A 391 5.27 -0.08 5.37
N LYS A 392 4.86 0.20 6.60
CA LYS A 392 4.29 -0.80 7.51
C LYS A 392 2.84 -1.09 7.10
N ILE A 393 2.55 -2.31 6.65
CA ILE A 393 1.19 -2.74 6.28
C ILE A 393 0.54 -3.57 7.39
N LEU A 394 1.32 -4.47 7.99
CA LEU A 394 0.89 -5.30 9.12
C LEU A 394 2.01 -5.38 10.14
N ARG A 395 1.70 -5.08 11.38
CA ARG A 395 2.63 -5.23 12.51
C ARG A 395 1.95 -5.88 13.71
N TYR A 396 2.71 -6.40 14.64
CA TYR A 396 2.22 -7.23 15.73
C TYR A 396 1.20 -6.51 16.63
N ALA A 397 1.33 -5.18 16.81
CA ALA A 397 0.32 -4.40 17.52
C ALA A 397 -1.06 -4.45 16.84
N ASP A 398 -1.12 -4.46 15.51
CA ASP A 398 -2.38 -4.63 14.77
C ASP A 398 -3.00 -6.01 15.06
N ILE A 399 -2.18 -7.07 15.14
CA ILE A 399 -2.66 -8.41 15.50
C ILE A 399 -3.26 -8.44 16.90
N LEU A 400 -2.58 -7.85 17.89
CA LEU A 400 -3.09 -7.77 19.25
C LEU A 400 -4.45 -7.02 19.29
N LEU A 401 -4.59 -5.94 18.54
CA LEU A 401 -5.82 -5.14 18.51
C LEU A 401 -6.95 -5.83 17.74
N MET A 402 -6.64 -6.55 16.64
CA MET A 402 -7.63 -7.40 15.97
C MET A 402 -8.09 -8.55 16.87
N ASN A 403 -7.16 -9.18 17.61
CA ASN A 403 -7.48 -10.22 18.58
C ASN A 403 -8.37 -9.68 19.70
N ALA A 404 -8.00 -8.53 20.28
CA ALA A 404 -8.76 -7.87 21.32
C ALA A 404 -10.18 -7.49 20.86
N GLU A 405 -10.32 -6.95 19.63
CA GLU A 405 -11.64 -6.61 19.08
C GLU A 405 -12.51 -7.85 18.90
N ALA A 406 -11.96 -8.92 18.35
CA ALA A 406 -12.67 -10.19 18.19
C ALA A 406 -13.02 -10.83 19.55
N ALA A 407 -12.06 -10.85 20.48
CA ALA A 407 -12.24 -11.40 21.82
C ALA A 407 -13.36 -10.69 22.63
N ALA A 408 -13.55 -9.39 22.39
CA ALA A 408 -14.60 -8.58 23.02
C ALA A 408 -15.99 -8.76 22.40
N GLN A 409 -16.11 -9.43 21.25
CA GLN A 409 -17.40 -9.64 20.58
C GLN A 409 -18.26 -10.66 21.35
N PRO A 410 -19.60 -10.46 21.40
CA PRO A 410 -20.50 -11.34 22.14
C PRO A 410 -20.47 -12.82 21.71
N GLY A 411 -20.11 -13.10 20.48
CA GLY A 411 -20.02 -14.47 19.95
C GLY A 411 -18.72 -15.20 20.31
N VAL A 412 -17.65 -14.48 20.62
CA VAL A 412 -16.32 -15.03 20.98
C VAL A 412 -16.13 -15.10 22.49
N ASN A 413 -16.53 -14.06 23.23
CA ASN A 413 -16.58 -14.00 24.71
C ASN A 413 -15.24 -14.30 25.39
N GLN A 414 -14.14 -13.76 24.89
CA GLN A 414 -12.78 -13.94 25.44
C GLN A 414 -12.26 -12.63 26.08
N LEU A 415 -13.09 -11.96 26.91
CA LEU A 415 -12.79 -10.64 27.48
C LEU A 415 -11.46 -10.58 28.22
N GLY A 416 -11.02 -11.67 28.89
CA GLY A 416 -9.72 -11.73 29.54
C GLY A 416 -8.56 -11.56 28.55
N GLN A 417 -8.68 -12.10 27.34
CA GLN A 417 -7.70 -11.92 26.28
C GLN A 417 -7.72 -10.48 25.74
N ALA A 418 -8.91 -9.92 25.52
CA ALA A 418 -9.04 -8.52 25.10
C ALA A 418 -8.34 -7.55 26.08
N ILE A 419 -8.51 -7.77 27.39
CA ILE A 419 -7.86 -6.99 28.45
C ILE A 419 -6.33 -7.15 28.36
N THR A 420 -5.85 -8.37 28.17
CA THR A 420 -4.41 -8.67 28.06
C THR A 420 -3.79 -7.94 26.89
N ASP A 421 -4.37 -8.07 25.71
CA ASP A 421 -3.81 -7.53 24.46
C ASP A 421 -3.79 -5.99 24.47
N VAL A 422 -4.88 -5.36 24.88
CA VAL A 422 -4.94 -3.90 25.02
C VAL A 422 -3.89 -3.40 26.03
N ASN A 423 -3.77 -4.08 27.17
CA ASN A 423 -2.84 -3.64 28.22
C ASN A 423 -1.36 -3.83 27.85
N LEU A 424 -0.99 -4.80 27.00
CA LEU A 424 0.35 -4.88 26.44
C LEU A 424 0.70 -3.63 25.63
N ILE A 425 -0.20 -3.15 24.81
CA ILE A 425 -0.02 -1.94 24.01
C ILE A 425 0.04 -0.70 24.89
N ARG A 426 -0.89 -0.57 25.87
CA ARG A 426 -0.94 0.53 26.81
C ARG A 426 0.33 0.62 27.67
N GLN A 427 0.85 -0.53 28.12
CA GLN A 427 2.10 -0.59 28.88
C GLN A 427 3.28 -0.03 28.06
N ARG A 428 3.39 -0.41 26.80
CA ARG A 428 4.42 0.14 25.90
C ARG A 428 4.24 1.65 25.70
N ALA A 429 3.01 2.13 25.63
CA ALA A 429 2.67 3.55 25.49
C ALA A 429 2.88 4.37 26.77
N GLY A 430 3.30 3.74 27.89
CA GLY A 430 3.49 4.42 29.19
C GLY A 430 2.19 4.69 29.93
N LEU A 431 1.07 4.06 29.53
CA LEU A 431 -0.26 4.26 30.10
C LEU A 431 -0.60 3.22 31.15
N LEU A 432 -1.47 3.59 32.08
CA LEU A 432 -2.00 2.66 33.07
C LEU A 432 -2.87 1.60 32.42
N PRO A 433 -2.83 0.35 32.94
CA PRO A 433 -3.68 -0.72 32.43
C PRO A 433 -5.16 -0.45 32.75
N LYS A 434 -6.05 -0.94 31.86
CA LYS A 434 -7.49 -0.96 32.07
C LYS A 434 -7.89 -2.28 32.73
N ALA A 435 -8.72 -2.20 33.80
CA ALA A 435 -9.27 -3.38 34.45
C ALA A 435 -10.42 -4.01 33.64
N VAL A 436 -11.10 -3.21 32.82
CA VAL A 436 -12.20 -3.61 31.95
C VAL A 436 -11.92 -2.99 30.58
N VAL A 437 -12.16 -3.76 29.53
CA VAL A 437 -12.02 -3.32 28.14
C VAL A 437 -13.31 -3.57 27.40
N THR A 438 -13.84 -2.52 26.79
CA THR A 438 -15.00 -2.57 25.88
C THR A 438 -14.53 -2.53 24.42
N ILE A 439 -15.39 -2.84 23.48
CA ILE A 439 -15.11 -2.69 22.04
C ILE A 439 -14.68 -1.24 21.72
N SER A 440 -15.32 -0.25 22.35
CA SER A 440 -14.98 1.16 22.18
C SER A 440 -13.55 1.47 22.69
N ASP A 441 -13.12 0.83 23.77
CA ASP A 441 -11.74 0.96 24.27
C ASP A 441 -10.73 0.36 23.29
N VAL A 442 -11.05 -0.79 22.68
CA VAL A 442 -10.19 -1.39 21.63
C VAL A 442 -10.10 -0.48 20.41
N TRP A 443 -11.22 0.08 19.95
CA TRP A 443 -11.23 1.01 18.82
C TRP A 443 -10.42 2.29 19.10
N GLN A 444 -10.51 2.82 20.32
CA GLN A 444 -9.72 3.97 20.74
C GLN A 444 -8.23 3.64 20.80
N GLU A 445 -7.88 2.48 21.36
CA GLU A 445 -6.48 2.04 21.41
C GLU A 445 -5.91 1.81 20.00
N ARG A 446 -6.73 1.19 19.11
CA ARG A 446 -6.39 0.98 17.71
C ARG A 446 -6.18 2.31 16.97
N HIS A 447 -7.03 3.28 17.20
CA HIS A 447 -6.94 4.62 16.62
C HIS A 447 -5.56 5.25 16.90
N VAL A 448 -5.19 5.38 18.18
CA VAL A 448 -3.93 6.07 18.56
C VAL A 448 -2.68 5.22 18.29
N GLU A 449 -2.80 3.91 18.32
CA GLU A 449 -1.70 2.99 18.02
C GLU A 449 -1.33 2.99 16.55
N LEU A 450 -2.32 2.91 15.66
CA LEU A 450 -2.15 2.78 14.20
C LEU A 450 -2.37 4.11 13.46
N ALA A 451 -2.40 5.24 14.16
CA ALA A 451 -2.57 6.56 13.56
C ALA A 451 -1.58 6.79 12.42
N LEU A 452 -2.07 7.24 11.26
CA LEU A 452 -1.28 7.48 10.05
C LEU A 452 -0.57 6.22 9.49
N GLU A 453 -1.18 5.04 9.68
CA GLU A 453 -0.74 3.75 9.13
C GLU A 453 -1.82 3.11 8.24
N HIS A 454 -2.59 3.92 7.53
CA HIS A 454 -3.47 3.55 6.39
C HIS A 454 -4.78 2.82 6.72
N ASP A 455 -5.17 2.65 7.98
CA ASP A 455 -6.37 1.89 8.33
C ASP A 455 -7.53 2.74 8.88
N ARG A 456 -7.25 3.95 9.39
CA ARG A 456 -8.23 4.74 10.15
C ARG A 456 -9.58 4.92 9.47
N PHE A 457 -9.58 5.37 8.22
CA PHE A 457 -10.83 5.60 7.48
C PHE A 457 -11.64 4.32 7.29
N TRP A 458 -10.95 3.25 6.91
CA TRP A 458 -11.59 1.95 6.67
C TRP A 458 -12.09 1.31 7.97
N ASP A 459 -11.41 1.51 9.08
CA ASP A 459 -11.89 1.10 10.40
C ASP A 459 -13.21 1.82 10.75
N LEU A 460 -13.29 3.12 10.52
CA LEU A 460 -14.52 3.87 10.75
C LEU A 460 -15.68 3.42 9.86
N VAL A 461 -15.40 3.11 8.60
CA VAL A 461 -16.41 2.58 7.66
C VAL A 461 -16.93 1.22 8.12
N ARG A 462 -16.03 0.24 8.41
CA ARG A 462 -16.45 -1.10 8.86
C ARG A 462 -17.16 -1.10 10.22
N GLN A 463 -16.82 -0.13 11.08
CA GLN A 463 -17.44 0.06 12.40
C GLN A 463 -18.81 0.79 12.34
N GLY A 464 -19.19 1.31 11.16
CA GLY A 464 -20.40 2.12 10.98
C GLY A 464 -20.32 3.51 11.62
N ASN A 465 -19.12 4.00 11.94
CA ASN A 465 -18.87 5.26 12.63
C ASN A 465 -18.41 6.40 11.72
N ALA A 466 -18.14 6.13 10.43
CA ALA A 466 -17.52 7.10 9.52
C ALA A 466 -18.28 8.43 9.47
N ALA A 467 -19.59 8.41 9.22
CA ALA A 467 -20.38 9.64 9.15
C ALA A 467 -20.31 10.48 10.43
N LYS A 468 -20.48 9.82 11.58
CA LYS A 468 -20.46 10.50 12.90
C LYS A 468 -19.11 11.15 13.17
N VAL A 469 -18.03 10.43 12.93
CA VAL A 469 -16.67 10.90 13.25
C VAL A 469 -16.23 11.97 12.25
N MET A 470 -16.43 11.75 10.95
CA MET A 470 -16.01 12.71 9.90
C MET A 470 -16.78 14.03 10.02
N GLN A 471 -18.08 14.00 10.26
CA GLN A 471 -18.88 15.22 10.46
C GLN A 471 -18.47 15.96 11.74
N ALA A 472 -18.15 15.24 12.81
CA ALA A 472 -17.61 15.86 14.03
C ALA A 472 -16.23 16.50 13.80
N ALA A 473 -15.44 15.94 12.89
CA ALA A 473 -14.16 16.50 12.44
C ALA A 473 -14.33 17.68 11.47
N GLY A 474 -15.56 18.07 11.11
CA GLY A 474 -15.84 19.15 10.16
C GLY A 474 -15.73 18.77 8.70
N LYS A 475 -15.56 17.48 8.37
CA LYS A 475 -15.46 16.99 6.99
C LYS A 475 -16.87 16.75 6.38
N ASN A 476 -17.02 17.00 5.07
CA ASN A 476 -18.30 16.92 4.35
C ASN A 476 -18.74 15.49 3.99
N PHE A 477 -18.60 14.53 4.91
CA PHE A 477 -18.95 13.14 4.69
C PHE A 477 -20.45 12.94 4.49
N VAL A 478 -20.85 12.24 3.43
CA VAL A 478 -22.23 11.89 3.09
C VAL A 478 -22.39 10.37 3.14
N SER A 479 -23.21 9.88 4.08
CA SER A 479 -23.55 8.45 4.18
C SER A 479 -24.21 7.92 2.91
N GLY A 480 -23.85 6.70 2.54
CA GLY A 480 -24.32 6.04 1.32
C GLY A 480 -23.63 6.54 0.04
N LYS A 481 -22.63 7.40 0.17
CA LYS A 481 -21.76 7.87 -0.92
C LYS A 481 -20.29 7.67 -0.57
N ASN A 482 -19.84 8.31 0.49
CA ASN A 482 -18.41 8.50 0.77
C ASN A 482 -17.75 7.33 1.49
N GLU A 483 -18.47 6.24 1.78
CA GLU A 483 -17.89 4.97 2.22
C GLU A 483 -17.04 4.31 1.12
N LEU A 484 -17.28 4.67 -0.14
CA LEU A 484 -16.55 4.17 -1.31
C LEU A 484 -16.04 5.34 -2.16
N LEU A 485 -14.95 5.11 -2.88
CA LEU A 485 -14.47 6.01 -3.91
C LEU A 485 -15.32 5.89 -5.18
N PRO A 486 -15.40 6.93 -6.01
CA PRO A 486 -16.09 6.84 -7.30
C PRO A 486 -15.32 5.92 -8.26
N ILE A 487 -16.06 5.15 -9.06
CA ILE A 487 -15.46 4.44 -10.19
C ILE A 487 -14.99 5.47 -11.22
N PRO A 488 -13.72 5.45 -11.64
CA PRO A 488 -13.20 6.49 -12.53
C PRO A 488 -13.91 6.52 -13.88
N THR A 489 -14.31 7.70 -14.34
CA THR A 489 -15.03 7.90 -15.61
C THR A 489 -14.31 7.26 -16.79
N THR A 490 -12.99 7.38 -16.86
CA THR A 490 -12.18 6.76 -17.90
C THR A 490 -12.37 5.25 -17.96
N GLN A 491 -12.45 4.57 -16.80
CA GLN A 491 -12.64 3.13 -16.75
C GLN A 491 -14.06 2.72 -17.15
N ILE A 492 -15.06 3.52 -16.79
CA ILE A 492 -16.44 3.32 -17.27
C ILE A 492 -16.48 3.41 -18.80
N GLN A 493 -15.84 4.42 -19.38
CA GLN A 493 -15.77 4.60 -20.84
C GLN A 493 -15.03 3.44 -21.54
N LEU A 494 -13.87 3.03 -21.02
CA LEU A 494 -13.08 1.92 -21.55
C LEU A 494 -13.85 0.58 -21.50
N SER A 495 -14.72 0.40 -20.51
CA SER A 495 -15.58 -0.79 -20.41
C SER A 495 -16.73 -0.79 -21.43
N GLY A 496 -16.91 0.29 -22.20
CA GLY A 496 -18.10 0.51 -23.04
C GLY A 496 -19.36 0.76 -22.21
N GLY A 497 -19.24 1.37 -21.04
CA GLY A 497 -20.33 1.68 -20.12
C GLY A 497 -20.83 0.48 -19.30
N LYS A 498 -20.09 -0.64 -19.29
CA LYS A 498 -20.48 -1.84 -18.52
C LYS A 498 -20.10 -1.75 -17.04
N LEU A 499 -19.05 -0.98 -16.69
CA LEU A 499 -18.80 -0.62 -15.31
C LEU A 499 -19.84 0.40 -14.88
N THR A 500 -20.56 0.09 -13.82
CA THR A 500 -21.53 1.01 -13.20
C THR A 500 -20.86 1.85 -12.14
N GLN A 501 -21.34 3.07 -11.94
CA GLN A 501 -20.85 3.97 -10.89
C GLN A 501 -21.27 3.50 -9.48
N ASN A 502 -20.54 3.89 -8.47
CA ASN A 502 -20.95 3.77 -7.06
C ASN A 502 -22.12 4.73 -6.77
N PRO A 503 -22.98 4.39 -5.79
CA PRO A 503 -24.14 5.22 -5.48
C PRO A 503 -23.78 6.67 -5.21
N ASN A 504 -24.62 7.59 -5.68
CA ASN A 504 -24.56 9.03 -5.42
C ASN A 504 -23.33 9.77 -6.01
N TYR A 505 -22.59 9.14 -6.95
CA TYR A 505 -21.55 9.79 -7.74
C TYR A 505 -21.98 10.10 -9.17
#